data_846671e1fdb746d0c7027fc22ccfad50
#
_entry.id   846671e1fdb746d0c7027fc22ccfad50
#
_cell.length_a   1.000
_cell.length_b   1.000
_cell.length_c   1.000
_cell.angle_alpha   90.00
_cell.angle_beta   90.00
_cell.angle_gamma   90.00
#
_symmetry.space_group_name_H-M   'P 1'
#
loop_
_entity.id
_entity.type
_entity.pdbx_description
1 polymer ?
#
loop_
_entity_poly.entity_id
_entity_poly.type
_entity_poly.pdbx_seq_one_letter_code
_entity_poly.pdbx_strand_id
1 'polypeptide(L)'
;MDLTQLEMFNAVALTGSITQAAAKVHRVPSNLTTRIRQLEADLGVSLFIRENQRLRLSPAGHNFLRYSQQILALVDEARMVVAGEEPQGLFSLGALESTAAVRIPALLAGYNQRYPKIQFALTTGPSGAMLDGVLEGKLNAAFIDGPLMLPGLEGIPVYQEEMMIVAPHGHSVVSRASEVNGYNIYAFRANCSYRRHFESWFHADGATPGTIHEMESYHGMLACVIAGAGIALMPASMLNSMPGHHQVEAWPLAEKWRWLNTWLMWRRGAMTRQLEAFIELLNAQLASVD
;
A
#
# COMPACT_ATOMS: atom_id res chain seq x y z
N MET A 1 -30.96 -11.83 4.30
CA MET A 1 -29.90 -10.81 4.05
C MET A 1 -30.17 -10.13 2.69
N ASP A 2 -30.16 -8.78 2.61
CA ASP A 2 -30.37 -7.99 1.38
C ASP A 2 -29.35 -6.84 1.27
N LEU A 3 -29.25 -6.20 0.10
CA LEU A 3 -28.29 -5.13 -0.15
C LEU A 3 -28.48 -3.92 0.77
N THR A 4 -29.72 -3.56 1.07
CA THR A 4 -30.06 -2.45 1.97
C THR A 4 -29.52 -2.73 3.39
N GLN A 5 -29.59 -3.97 3.85
CA GLN A 5 -29.02 -4.36 5.14
C GLN A 5 -27.50 -4.22 5.14
N LEU A 6 -26.81 -4.56 4.02
CA LEU A 6 -25.36 -4.38 3.88
C LEU A 6 -24.97 -2.90 3.88
N GLU A 7 -25.71 -2.05 3.15
CA GLU A 7 -25.50 -0.59 3.15
C GLU A 7 -25.63 -0.02 4.55
N MET A 8 -26.70 -0.39 5.28
CA MET A 8 -26.94 0.06 6.65
C MET A 8 -25.86 -0.43 7.60
N PHE A 9 -25.44 -1.69 7.48
CA PHE A 9 -24.37 -2.26 8.29
C PHE A 9 -23.05 -1.49 8.07
N ASN A 10 -22.67 -1.24 6.82
CA ASN A 10 -21.46 -0.47 6.48
C ASN A 10 -21.53 0.96 7.02
N ALA A 11 -22.69 1.63 6.93
CA ALA A 11 -22.87 2.95 7.47
C ALA A 11 -22.67 2.99 9.00
N VAL A 12 -23.19 1.98 9.72
CA VAL A 12 -23.02 1.87 11.19
C VAL A 12 -21.56 1.55 11.53
N ALA A 13 -20.92 0.64 10.79
CA ALA A 13 -19.51 0.31 10.99
C ALA A 13 -18.59 1.53 10.83
N LEU A 14 -18.87 2.37 9.84
CA LEU A 14 -18.10 3.58 9.56
C LEU A 14 -18.29 4.67 10.62
N THR A 15 -19.53 4.86 11.10
CA THR A 15 -19.87 6.00 11.99
C THR A 15 -19.78 5.65 13.48
N GLY A 16 -19.84 4.36 13.83
CA GLY A 16 -19.96 3.91 15.22
C GLY A 16 -21.26 4.36 15.92
N SER A 17 -22.25 4.88 15.17
CA SER A 17 -23.48 5.46 15.69
C SER A 17 -24.68 5.17 14.80
N ILE A 18 -25.72 4.59 15.38
CA ILE A 18 -26.99 4.33 14.67
C ILE A 18 -27.60 5.63 14.12
N THR A 19 -27.58 6.70 14.91
CA THR A 19 -28.17 8.00 14.51
C THR A 19 -27.43 8.62 13.34
N GLN A 20 -26.09 8.64 13.38
CA GLN A 20 -25.28 9.18 12.29
C GLN A 20 -25.36 8.31 11.03
N ALA A 21 -25.35 6.98 11.20
CA ALA A 21 -25.54 6.06 10.09
C ALA A 21 -26.90 6.24 9.42
N ALA A 22 -27.97 6.39 10.21
CA ALA A 22 -29.32 6.60 9.70
C ALA A 22 -29.42 7.90 8.86
N ALA A 23 -28.80 8.98 9.33
CA ALA A 23 -28.72 10.22 8.56
C ALA A 23 -27.97 10.02 7.23
N LYS A 24 -26.86 9.27 7.25
CA LYS A 24 -26.04 9.00 6.07
C LYS A 24 -26.78 8.21 5.00
N VAL A 25 -27.62 7.22 5.39
CA VAL A 25 -28.39 6.39 4.46
C VAL A 25 -29.84 6.90 4.28
N HIS A 26 -30.16 8.11 4.72
CA HIS A 26 -31.48 8.75 4.59
C HIS A 26 -32.62 7.88 5.16
N ARG A 27 -32.44 7.33 6.35
CA ARG A 27 -33.39 6.48 7.07
C ARG A 27 -33.58 6.95 8.51
N VAL A 28 -34.62 6.44 9.17
CA VAL A 28 -34.85 6.69 10.60
C VAL A 28 -34.05 5.68 11.47
N PRO A 29 -33.55 6.10 12.65
CA PRO A 29 -32.73 5.25 13.52
C PRO A 29 -33.40 3.92 13.95
N SER A 30 -34.72 3.93 14.18
CA SER A 30 -35.47 2.74 14.53
C SER A 30 -35.47 1.67 13.42
N ASN A 31 -35.61 2.11 12.16
CA ASN A 31 -35.53 1.23 11.01
C ASN A 31 -34.14 0.58 10.92
N LEU A 32 -33.10 1.40 11.06
CA LEU A 32 -31.71 0.91 11.01
C LEU A 32 -31.45 -0.14 12.09
N THR A 33 -31.89 0.13 13.32
CA THR A 33 -31.75 -0.83 14.44
C THR A 33 -32.46 -2.16 14.15
N THR A 34 -33.67 -2.10 13.60
CA THR A 34 -34.44 -3.29 13.25
C THR A 34 -33.74 -4.09 12.15
N ARG A 35 -33.28 -3.43 11.10
CA ARG A 35 -32.61 -4.07 9.96
C ARG A 35 -31.27 -4.71 10.36
N ILE A 36 -30.47 -4.05 11.21
CA ILE A 36 -29.24 -4.63 11.75
C ILE A 36 -29.53 -5.88 12.58
N ARG A 37 -30.54 -5.82 13.47
CA ARG A 37 -30.95 -7.00 14.27
C ARG A 37 -31.42 -8.16 13.40
N GLN A 38 -32.16 -7.88 12.32
CA GLN A 38 -32.56 -8.91 11.36
C GLN A 38 -31.35 -9.54 10.68
N LEU A 39 -30.39 -8.72 10.25
CA LEU A 39 -29.14 -9.20 9.64
C LEU A 39 -28.35 -10.09 10.61
N GLU A 40 -28.21 -9.68 11.87
CA GLU A 40 -27.54 -10.47 12.91
C GLU A 40 -28.27 -11.79 13.18
N ALA A 41 -29.61 -11.77 13.20
CA ALA A 41 -30.44 -12.96 13.36
C ALA A 41 -30.30 -13.92 12.16
N ASP A 42 -30.30 -13.40 10.92
CA ASP A 42 -30.09 -14.18 9.70
C ASP A 42 -28.71 -14.86 9.68
N LEU A 43 -27.69 -14.19 10.20
CA LEU A 43 -26.32 -14.69 10.26
C LEU A 43 -26.02 -15.55 11.50
N GLY A 44 -26.90 -15.52 12.50
CA GLY A 44 -26.74 -16.25 13.76
C GLY A 44 -25.62 -15.71 14.66
N VAL A 45 -25.10 -14.49 14.39
CA VAL A 45 -23.99 -13.88 15.15
C VAL A 45 -24.22 -12.38 15.33
N SER A 46 -23.72 -11.83 16.44
CA SER A 46 -23.72 -10.38 16.65
C SER A 46 -22.56 -9.74 15.87
N LEU A 47 -22.87 -8.76 15.03
CA LEU A 47 -21.89 -7.98 14.27
C LEU A 47 -21.36 -6.77 15.04
N PHE A 48 -22.13 -6.32 16.03
CA PHE A 48 -21.76 -5.19 16.88
C PHE A 48 -21.76 -5.57 18.36
N ILE A 49 -20.87 -4.93 19.10
CA ILE A 49 -20.81 -4.94 20.56
C ILE A 49 -20.98 -3.53 21.10
N ARG A 50 -21.56 -3.41 22.29
CA ARG A 50 -21.64 -2.11 22.98
C ARG A 50 -20.53 -2.02 24.01
N GLU A 51 -19.65 -1.05 23.85
CA GLU A 51 -18.55 -0.78 24.76
C GLU A 51 -18.52 0.73 25.09
N ASN A 52 -18.58 1.07 26.36
CA ASN A 52 -18.56 2.47 26.83
C ASN A 52 -19.56 3.38 26.10
N GLN A 53 -20.81 2.92 25.97
CA GLN A 53 -21.90 3.60 25.24
C GLN A 53 -21.67 3.81 23.74
N ARG A 54 -20.61 3.26 23.17
CA ARG A 54 -20.32 3.27 21.72
C ARG A 54 -20.60 1.90 21.11
N LEU A 55 -21.00 1.94 19.86
CA LEU A 55 -21.18 0.74 19.06
C LEU A 55 -19.86 0.45 18.33
N ARG A 56 -19.31 -0.74 18.56
CA ARG A 56 -18.09 -1.22 17.89
C ARG A 56 -18.38 -2.52 17.17
N LEU A 57 -17.60 -2.79 16.13
CA LEU A 57 -17.65 -4.08 15.46
C LEU A 57 -17.19 -5.21 16.40
N SER A 58 -17.90 -6.32 16.39
CA SER A 58 -17.42 -7.58 16.95
C SER A 58 -16.32 -8.19 16.05
N PRO A 59 -15.59 -9.23 16.49
CA PRO A 59 -14.69 -9.97 15.60
C PRO A 59 -15.40 -10.49 14.34
N ALA A 60 -16.64 -11.01 14.48
CA ALA A 60 -17.47 -11.41 13.35
C ALA A 60 -17.86 -10.21 12.48
N GLY A 61 -18.16 -9.05 13.08
CA GLY A 61 -18.46 -7.80 12.39
C GLY A 61 -17.29 -7.31 11.55
N HIS A 62 -16.07 -7.37 12.06
CA HIS A 62 -14.85 -7.02 11.29
C HIS A 62 -14.69 -7.93 10.07
N ASN A 63 -14.87 -9.23 10.22
CA ASN A 63 -14.83 -10.16 9.11
C ASN A 63 -15.95 -9.89 8.10
N PHE A 64 -17.16 -9.67 8.57
CA PHE A 64 -18.33 -9.44 7.73
C PHE A 64 -18.25 -8.11 6.98
N LEU A 65 -17.66 -7.07 7.59
CA LEU A 65 -17.47 -5.75 6.95
C LEU A 65 -16.72 -5.87 5.63
N ARG A 66 -15.67 -6.66 5.62
CA ARG A 66 -14.88 -6.90 4.41
C ARG A 66 -15.73 -7.48 3.28
N TYR A 67 -16.54 -8.51 3.56
CA TYR A 67 -17.39 -9.14 2.55
C TYR A 67 -18.56 -8.24 2.13
N SER A 68 -19.17 -7.52 3.06
CA SER A 68 -20.28 -6.61 2.73
C SER A 68 -19.86 -5.47 1.81
N GLN A 69 -18.66 -4.91 2.03
CA GLN A 69 -18.07 -3.90 1.15
C GLN A 69 -17.81 -4.45 -0.26
N GLN A 70 -17.33 -5.69 -0.36
CA GLN A 70 -17.08 -6.34 -1.64
C GLN A 70 -18.36 -6.61 -2.43
N ILE A 71 -19.40 -7.09 -1.76
CA ILE A 71 -20.69 -7.35 -2.38
C ILE A 71 -21.28 -6.06 -2.93
N LEU A 72 -21.26 -4.97 -2.16
CA LEU A 72 -21.78 -3.68 -2.61
C LEU A 72 -20.96 -3.11 -3.78
N ALA A 73 -19.64 -3.20 -3.71
CA ALA A 73 -18.77 -2.79 -4.81
C ALA A 73 -19.04 -3.57 -6.09
N LEU A 74 -19.23 -4.90 -6.00
CA LEU A 74 -19.55 -5.75 -7.14
C LEU A 74 -20.93 -5.42 -7.74
N VAL A 75 -21.91 -5.09 -6.91
CA VAL A 75 -23.23 -4.67 -7.37
C VAL A 75 -23.15 -3.33 -8.12
N ASP A 76 -22.40 -2.39 -7.62
CA ASP A 76 -22.22 -1.09 -8.27
C ASP A 76 -21.43 -1.24 -9.59
N GLU A 77 -20.43 -2.11 -9.61
CA GLU A 77 -19.71 -2.47 -10.83
C GLU A 77 -20.64 -3.10 -11.89
N ALA A 78 -21.47 -4.07 -11.49
CA ALA A 78 -22.42 -4.71 -12.39
C ALA A 78 -23.40 -3.69 -12.98
N ARG A 79 -23.88 -2.74 -12.20
CA ARG A 79 -24.74 -1.64 -12.67
C ARG A 79 -24.03 -0.76 -13.70
N MET A 80 -22.78 -0.38 -13.42
CA MET A 80 -21.97 0.44 -14.34
C MET A 80 -21.67 -0.27 -15.66
N VAL A 81 -21.36 -1.58 -15.59
CA VAL A 81 -21.12 -2.40 -16.80
C VAL A 81 -22.34 -2.41 -17.71
N VAL A 82 -23.53 -2.67 -17.15
CA VAL A 82 -24.79 -2.74 -17.91
C VAL A 82 -25.18 -1.36 -18.46
N ALA A 83 -24.90 -0.29 -17.72
CA ALA A 83 -25.15 1.09 -18.16
C ALA A 83 -24.15 1.58 -19.22
N GLY A 84 -23.07 0.83 -19.53
CA GLY A 84 -22.02 1.26 -20.47
C GLY A 84 -21.23 2.48 -19.96
N GLU A 85 -21.26 2.75 -18.67
CA GLU A 85 -20.62 3.92 -18.08
C GLU A 85 -19.10 3.76 -17.98
N GLU A 86 -18.38 4.87 -18.07
CA GLU A 86 -16.94 4.91 -17.80
C GLU A 86 -16.63 4.55 -16.35
N PRO A 87 -15.42 3.99 -16.06
CA PRO A 87 -14.99 3.75 -14.70
C PRO A 87 -15.11 5.01 -13.83
N GLN A 88 -15.73 4.89 -12.66
CA GLN A 88 -15.95 6.00 -11.71
C GLN A 88 -15.88 5.54 -10.27
N GLY A 89 -15.91 6.47 -9.33
CA GLY A 89 -15.88 6.19 -7.89
C GLY A 89 -14.46 6.21 -7.32
N LEU A 90 -14.29 5.66 -6.11
CA LEU A 90 -13.02 5.69 -5.39
C LEU A 90 -12.10 4.56 -5.84
N PHE A 91 -10.86 4.91 -6.18
CA PHE A 91 -9.77 3.97 -6.41
C PHE A 91 -8.65 4.22 -5.40
N SER A 92 -8.48 3.31 -4.44
CA SER A 92 -7.49 3.41 -3.36
C SER A 92 -6.27 2.57 -3.68
N LEU A 93 -5.12 3.21 -3.83
CA LEU A 93 -3.85 2.58 -4.17
C LEU A 93 -2.85 2.72 -3.02
N GLY A 94 -2.19 1.62 -2.67
CA GLY A 94 -1.06 1.60 -1.77
C GLY A 94 0.27 1.63 -2.52
N ALA A 95 1.32 2.20 -1.93
CA ALA A 95 2.65 2.13 -2.53
C ALA A 95 3.78 2.24 -1.49
N LEU A 96 4.95 1.68 -1.84
CA LEU A 96 6.20 2.04 -1.19
C LEU A 96 6.51 3.52 -1.43
N GLU A 97 7.20 4.15 -0.51
CA GLU A 97 7.54 5.57 -0.60
C GLU A 97 8.34 5.89 -1.87
N SER A 98 9.34 5.07 -2.22
CA SER A 98 10.10 5.25 -3.47
C SER A 98 9.25 5.14 -4.73
N THR A 99 8.35 4.15 -4.79
CA THR A 99 7.44 3.97 -5.91
C THR A 99 6.48 5.16 -6.03
N ALA A 100 5.94 5.61 -4.89
CA ALA A 100 5.04 6.77 -4.85
C ALA A 100 5.72 8.06 -5.29
N ALA A 101 6.99 8.26 -4.94
CA ALA A 101 7.73 9.46 -5.29
C ALA A 101 8.16 9.48 -6.76
N VAL A 102 8.58 8.33 -7.32
CA VAL A 102 9.26 8.29 -8.64
C VAL A 102 8.34 7.81 -9.76
N ARG A 103 7.49 6.79 -9.50
CA ARG A 103 6.73 6.11 -10.55
C ARG A 103 5.28 6.58 -10.67
N ILE A 104 4.62 6.81 -9.55
CA ILE A 104 3.18 7.11 -9.52
C ILE A 104 2.81 8.49 -10.09
N PRO A 105 3.58 9.58 -9.95
CA PRO A 105 3.14 10.90 -10.42
C PRO A 105 2.74 10.94 -11.90
N ALA A 106 3.54 10.34 -12.78
CA ALA A 106 3.24 10.29 -14.22
C ALA A 106 2.02 9.40 -14.53
N LEU A 107 1.92 8.24 -13.84
CA LEU A 107 0.75 7.34 -13.95
C LEU A 107 -0.52 8.04 -13.51
N LEU A 108 -0.45 8.75 -12.38
CA LEU A 108 -1.61 9.45 -11.81
C LEU A 108 -2.09 10.57 -12.72
N ALA A 109 -1.17 11.34 -13.30
CA ALA A 109 -1.52 12.39 -14.25
C ALA A 109 -2.27 11.83 -15.47
N GLY A 110 -1.74 10.76 -16.10
CA GLY A 110 -2.39 10.08 -17.22
C GLY A 110 -3.73 9.44 -16.85
N TYR A 111 -3.81 8.84 -15.66
CA TYR A 111 -5.03 8.20 -15.18
C TYR A 111 -6.15 9.21 -14.93
N ASN A 112 -5.85 10.32 -14.24
CA ASN A 112 -6.82 11.39 -13.99
C ASN A 112 -7.31 12.06 -15.28
N GLN A 113 -6.42 12.23 -16.26
CA GLN A 113 -6.79 12.80 -17.55
C GLN A 113 -7.74 11.89 -18.32
N ARG A 114 -7.49 10.57 -18.30
CA ARG A 114 -8.29 9.58 -19.05
C ARG A 114 -9.60 9.23 -18.35
N TYR A 115 -9.61 9.24 -16.99
CA TYR A 115 -10.75 8.82 -16.17
C TYR A 115 -11.11 9.87 -15.12
N PRO A 116 -11.60 11.05 -15.50
CA PRO A 116 -11.82 12.17 -14.59
C PRO A 116 -12.90 11.93 -13.53
N LYS A 117 -13.73 10.91 -13.71
CA LYS A 117 -14.77 10.52 -12.73
C LYS A 117 -14.25 9.61 -11.61
N ILE A 118 -12.99 9.17 -11.68
CA ILE A 118 -12.37 8.38 -10.63
C ILE A 118 -11.75 9.31 -9.58
N GLN A 119 -12.12 9.09 -8.32
CA GLN A 119 -11.47 9.71 -7.16
C GLN A 119 -10.29 8.84 -6.74
N PHE A 120 -9.09 9.32 -6.97
CA PHE A 120 -7.88 8.57 -6.65
C PHE A 120 -7.41 8.89 -5.23
N ALA A 121 -7.18 7.84 -4.42
CA ALA A 121 -6.61 7.94 -3.09
C ALA A 121 -5.29 7.16 -3.04
N LEU A 122 -4.19 7.82 -2.68
CA LEU A 122 -2.88 7.22 -2.52
C LEU A 122 -2.50 7.13 -1.05
N THR A 123 -2.06 5.96 -0.62
CA THR A 123 -1.51 5.71 0.72
C THR A 123 -0.10 5.16 0.58
N THR A 124 0.86 5.73 1.30
CA THR A 124 2.24 5.24 1.30
C THR A 124 2.57 4.51 2.59
N GLY A 125 3.45 3.53 2.51
CA GLY A 125 3.92 2.79 3.68
C GLY A 125 4.75 1.55 3.32
N PRO A 126 5.20 0.81 4.34
CA PRO A 126 5.97 -0.41 4.13
C PRO A 126 5.10 -1.53 3.52
N SER A 127 5.74 -2.43 2.75
CA SER A 127 5.07 -3.52 2.03
C SER A 127 4.05 -4.29 2.86
N GLY A 128 4.37 -4.61 4.12
CA GLY A 128 3.46 -5.34 5.00
C GLY A 128 2.16 -4.58 5.25
N ALA A 129 2.24 -3.28 5.59
CA ALA A 129 1.05 -2.46 5.83
C ALA A 129 0.21 -2.27 4.55
N MET A 130 0.86 -2.17 3.39
CA MET A 130 0.16 -2.07 2.11
C MET A 130 -0.59 -3.37 1.78
N LEU A 131 0.04 -4.52 2.02
CA LEU A 131 -0.59 -5.83 1.88
C LEU A 131 -1.78 -6.03 2.81
N ASP A 132 -1.62 -5.67 4.08
CA ASP A 132 -2.73 -5.73 5.05
C ASP A 132 -3.90 -4.88 4.55
N GLY A 133 -3.63 -3.68 4.04
CA GLY A 133 -4.65 -2.82 3.44
C GLY A 133 -5.38 -3.45 2.25
N VAL A 134 -4.66 -4.19 1.39
CA VAL A 134 -5.25 -4.94 0.27
C VAL A 134 -6.08 -6.12 0.77
N LEU A 135 -5.56 -6.92 1.69
CA LEU A 135 -6.26 -8.08 2.26
C LEU A 135 -7.52 -7.67 3.02
N GLU A 136 -7.47 -6.56 3.74
CA GLU A 136 -8.60 -6.00 4.47
C GLU A 136 -9.62 -5.28 3.55
N GLY A 137 -9.29 -5.06 2.27
CA GLY A 137 -10.14 -4.36 1.32
C GLY A 137 -10.18 -2.85 1.50
N LYS A 138 -9.23 -2.27 2.25
CA LYS A 138 -9.03 -0.82 2.38
C LYS A 138 -8.37 -0.22 1.15
N LEU A 139 -7.54 -1.03 0.47
CA LEU A 139 -6.88 -0.69 -0.79
C LEU A 139 -7.37 -1.62 -1.90
N ASN A 140 -7.60 -1.07 -3.08
CA ASN A 140 -7.92 -1.86 -4.28
C ASN A 140 -6.69 -2.64 -4.77
N ALA A 141 -5.52 -2.00 -4.73
CA ALA A 141 -4.24 -2.61 -5.08
C ALA A 141 -3.10 -1.91 -4.35
N ALA A 142 -1.90 -2.51 -4.37
CA ALA A 142 -0.71 -1.88 -3.81
C ALA A 142 0.56 -2.27 -4.58
N PHE A 143 1.46 -1.30 -4.76
CA PHE A 143 2.82 -1.54 -5.18
C PHE A 143 3.67 -1.95 -3.97
N ILE A 144 4.25 -3.13 -4.05
CA ILE A 144 5.07 -3.71 -2.98
C ILE A 144 6.33 -4.36 -3.54
N ASP A 145 7.29 -4.61 -2.69
CA ASP A 145 8.42 -5.50 -3.00
C ASP A 145 7.94 -6.96 -3.02
N GLY A 146 8.18 -7.66 -4.12
CA GLY A 146 7.66 -9.01 -4.34
C GLY A 146 8.47 -9.87 -5.30
N PRO A 147 7.97 -11.05 -5.67
CA PRO A 147 6.60 -11.54 -5.46
C PRO A 147 6.36 -12.08 -4.06
N LEU A 148 5.21 -11.74 -3.49
CA LEU A 148 4.71 -12.41 -2.31
C LEU A 148 3.62 -13.42 -2.71
N MET A 149 3.99 -14.70 -2.73
CA MET A 149 3.09 -15.81 -3.05
C MET A 149 2.18 -16.10 -1.85
N LEU A 150 1.22 -15.20 -1.59
CA LEU A 150 0.26 -15.35 -0.52
C LEU A 150 -1.08 -15.86 -1.05
N PRO A 151 -1.72 -16.84 -0.37
CA PRO A 151 -3.07 -17.24 -0.69
C PRO A 151 -4.03 -16.03 -0.67
N GLY A 152 -4.86 -15.91 -1.71
CA GLY A 152 -5.84 -14.82 -1.80
C GLY A 152 -5.32 -13.53 -2.43
N LEU A 153 -4.07 -13.48 -2.88
CA LEU A 153 -3.52 -12.37 -3.66
C LEU A 153 -3.22 -12.78 -5.11
N GLU A 154 -3.27 -11.81 -5.98
CA GLU A 154 -2.83 -11.84 -7.38
C GLU A 154 -1.99 -10.60 -7.65
N GLY A 155 -1.14 -10.64 -8.66
CA GLY A 155 -0.31 -9.48 -9.01
C GLY A 155 0.50 -9.67 -10.27
N ILE A 156 1.08 -8.57 -10.71
CA ILE A 156 2.00 -8.51 -11.85
C ILE A 156 3.30 -7.82 -11.46
N PRO A 157 4.46 -8.26 -12.01
CA PRO A 157 5.71 -7.52 -11.88
C PRO A 157 5.60 -6.23 -12.71
N VAL A 158 6.09 -5.11 -12.15
CA VAL A 158 5.95 -3.81 -12.82
C VAL A 158 7.25 -3.05 -12.96
N TYR A 159 8.10 -3.06 -11.94
CA TYR A 159 9.39 -2.37 -11.98
C TYR A 159 10.49 -3.25 -11.40
N GLN A 160 11.70 -3.07 -11.90
CA GLN A 160 12.90 -3.58 -11.28
C GLN A 160 13.70 -2.41 -10.74
N GLU A 161 14.07 -2.46 -9.47
CA GLU A 161 14.80 -1.41 -8.78
C GLU A 161 16.23 -1.87 -8.47
N GLU A 162 17.20 -1.08 -8.91
CA GLU A 162 18.60 -1.28 -8.58
C GLU A 162 18.90 -0.71 -7.20
N MET A 163 19.37 -1.54 -6.28
CA MET A 163 19.65 -1.14 -4.91
C MET A 163 21.08 -0.63 -4.76
N MET A 164 21.20 0.60 -4.27
CA MET A 164 22.46 1.31 -4.08
C MET A 164 22.78 1.44 -2.60
N ILE A 165 24.00 1.09 -2.21
CA ILE A 165 24.56 1.54 -0.94
C ILE A 165 25.01 3.00 -1.10
N VAL A 166 24.55 3.87 -0.21
CA VAL A 166 24.80 5.31 -0.24
C VAL A 166 25.63 5.69 0.97
N ALA A 167 26.76 6.32 0.75
CA ALA A 167 27.73 6.70 1.79
C ALA A 167 28.16 8.18 1.64
N PRO A 168 28.75 8.77 2.69
CA PRO A 168 29.22 10.17 2.65
C PRO A 168 30.22 10.39 1.52
N HIS A 169 30.29 11.63 1.02
CA HIS A 169 31.26 12.02 0.02
C HIS A 169 32.71 11.72 0.44
N GLY A 170 33.50 11.19 -0.49
CA GLY A 170 34.88 10.77 -0.24
C GLY A 170 35.02 9.40 0.45
N HIS A 171 33.92 8.69 0.70
CA HIS A 171 33.99 7.31 1.19
C HIS A 171 34.59 6.39 0.11
N SER A 172 35.40 5.41 0.51
CA SER A 172 35.92 4.39 -0.41
C SER A 172 34.80 3.54 -0.96
N VAL A 173 35.02 2.91 -2.12
CA VAL A 173 34.05 1.99 -2.75
C VAL A 173 33.58 0.93 -1.77
N VAL A 174 32.28 0.72 -1.69
CA VAL A 174 31.65 -0.30 -0.88
C VAL A 174 31.10 -1.41 -1.77
N SER A 175 31.72 -2.56 -1.72
CA SER A 175 31.34 -3.76 -2.47
C SER A 175 30.75 -4.84 -1.56
N ARG A 176 31.11 -4.85 -0.28
CA ARG A 176 30.75 -5.85 0.72
C ARG A 176 30.34 -5.19 2.04
N ALA A 177 29.45 -5.84 2.77
CA ALA A 177 28.97 -5.33 4.05
C ALA A 177 30.08 -5.28 5.12
N SER A 178 31.08 -6.16 5.05
CA SER A 178 32.24 -6.15 5.94
C SER A 178 33.08 -4.87 5.87
N GLU A 179 33.05 -4.15 4.73
CA GLU A 179 33.76 -2.88 4.54
C GLU A 179 33.09 -1.71 5.29
N VAL A 180 31.83 -1.86 5.67
CA VAL A 180 31.06 -0.91 6.47
C VAL A 180 30.55 -1.52 7.78
N ASN A 181 31.25 -2.54 8.28
CA ASN A 181 30.92 -3.17 9.55
C ASN A 181 30.97 -2.14 10.69
N GLY A 182 29.92 -2.11 11.53
CA GLY A 182 29.81 -1.16 12.64
C GLY A 182 29.37 0.27 12.25
N TYR A 183 29.15 0.58 10.97
CA TYR A 183 28.60 1.85 10.54
C TYR A 183 27.15 2.02 10.98
N ASN A 184 26.77 3.21 11.40
CA ASN A 184 25.36 3.54 11.60
C ASN A 184 24.61 3.47 10.28
N ILE A 185 23.41 2.92 10.30
CA ILE A 185 22.55 2.84 9.13
C ILE A 185 21.26 3.62 9.34
N TYR A 186 20.81 4.30 8.28
CA TYR A 186 19.53 4.95 8.20
C TYR A 186 18.59 4.08 7.37
N ALA A 187 17.49 3.64 7.94
CA ALA A 187 16.58 2.69 7.33
C ALA A 187 15.13 2.95 7.78
N PHE A 188 14.17 2.46 7.01
CA PHE A 188 12.78 2.44 7.43
C PHE A 188 12.57 1.52 8.65
N ARG A 189 11.37 1.53 9.23
CA ARG A 189 11.01 0.66 10.36
C ARG A 189 11.10 -0.83 9.99
N ALA A 190 11.13 -1.70 10.99
CA ALA A 190 11.42 -3.14 10.85
C ALA A 190 10.49 -3.93 9.90
N ASN A 191 9.25 -3.47 9.66
CA ASN A 191 8.33 -4.11 8.72
C ASN A 191 8.54 -3.70 7.24
N CYS A 192 9.54 -2.87 6.94
CA CYS A 192 9.95 -2.53 5.58
C CYS A 192 10.79 -3.66 4.96
N SER A 193 10.45 -4.07 3.73
CA SER A 193 11.20 -5.10 3.00
C SER A 193 12.62 -4.65 2.67
N TYR A 194 12.82 -3.39 2.30
CA TYR A 194 14.14 -2.86 1.98
C TYR A 194 15.06 -2.82 3.21
N ARG A 195 14.50 -2.54 4.39
CA ARG A 195 15.28 -2.67 5.63
C ARG A 195 15.70 -4.12 5.87
N ARG A 196 14.78 -5.08 5.76
CA ARG A 196 15.14 -6.50 5.90
C ARG A 196 16.18 -6.95 4.87
N HIS A 197 16.08 -6.43 3.65
CA HIS A 197 17.07 -6.67 2.60
C HIS A 197 18.46 -6.14 3.00
N PHE A 198 18.52 -4.92 3.53
CA PHE A 198 19.75 -4.30 4.01
C PHE A 198 20.38 -5.07 5.19
N GLU A 199 19.61 -5.42 6.19
CA GLU A 199 20.05 -6.23 7.33
C GLU A 199 20.53 -7.63 6.88
N SER A 200 19.84 -8.24 5.92
CA SER A 200 20.21 -9.53 5.35
C SER A 200 21.53 -9.46 4.57
N TRP A 201 21.80 -8.35 3.90
CA TRP A 201 23.07 -8.11 3.22
C TRP A 201 24.24 -8.06 4.22
N PHE A 202 24.08 -7.36 5.34
CA PHE A 202 25.05 -7.35 6.44
C PHE A 202 25.27 -8.75 7.00
N HIS A 203 24.20 -9.43 7.34
CA HIS A 203 24.27 -10.76 7.94
C HIS A 203 24.95 -11.80 7.01
N ALA A 204 24.67 -11.75 5.73
CA ALA A 204 25.25 -12.69 4.75
C ALA A 204 26.77 -12.56 4.62
N ASP A 205 27.35 -11.41 4.93
CA ASP A 205 28.80 -11.15 4.91
C ASP A 205 29.42 -11.24 6.32
N GLY A 206 28.69 -11.74 7.31
CA GLY A 206 29.15 -11.83 8.70
C GLY A 206 29.41 -10.47 9.38
N ALA A 207 28.82 -9.41 8.83
CA ALA A 207 28.93 -8.06 9.35
C ALA A 207 27.66 -7.66 10.11
N THR A 208 27.78 -6.65 10.95
CA THR A 208 26.66 -6.06 11.68
C THR A 208 26.68 -4.54 11.53
N PRO A 209 25.54 -3.91 11.31
CA PRO A 209 25.45 -2.44 11.38
C PRO A 209 25.73 -1.98 12.81
N GLY A 210 26.13 -0.73 12.96
CA GLY A 210 26.14 -0.04 14.24
C GLY A 210 24.71 0.27 14.71
N THR A 211 24.45 1.53 15.08
CA THR A 211 23.09 1.95 15.42
C THR A 211 22.20 2.01 14.17
N ILE A 212 21.00 1.42 14.26
CA ILE A 212 19.97 1.53 13.24
C ILE A 212 19.06 2.71 13.59
N HIS A 213 19.14 3.77 12.79
CA HIS A 213 18.28 4.94 12.92
C HIS A 213 17.03 4.77 12.04
N GLU A 214 15.87 4.66 12.67
CA GLU A 214 14.60 4.52 11.94
C GLU A 214 14.14 5.88 11.40
N MET A 215 13.86 5.93 10.12
CA MET A 215 13.36 7.11 9.41
C MET A 215 12.26 6.73 8.42
N GLU A 216 11.32 7.64 8.19
CA GLU A 216 10.20 7.45 7.27
C GLU A 216 10.35 8.24 5.95
N SER A 217 11.55 8.73 5.66
CA SER A 217 11.80 9.60 4.50
C SER A 217 13.19 9.39 3.91
N TYR A 218 13.27 9.09 2.64
CA TYR A 218 14.54 9.03 1.91
C TYR A 218 15.29 10.37 1.91
N HIS A 219 14.58 11.50 1.86
CA HIS A 219 15.21 12.83 1.95
C HIS A 219 15.92 13.01 3.30
N GLY A 220 15.30 12.58 4.39
CA GLY A 220 15.92 12.61 5.72
C GLY A 220 17.13 11.69 5.81
N MET A 221 17.04 10.48 5.27
CA MET A 221 18.17 9.54 5.20
C MET A 221 19.32 10.13 4.40
N LEU A 222 19.06 10.67 3.20
CA LEU A 222 20.07 11.29 2.36
C LEU A 222 20.75 12.47 3.06
N ALA A 223 19.99 13.33 3.74
CA ALA A 223 20.55 14.45 4.48
C ALA A 223 21.50 14.00 5.60
N CYS A 224 21.18 12.92 6.31
CA CYS A 224 22.04 12.33 7.33
C CYS A 224 23.32 11.75 6.72
N VAL A 225 23.21 11.08 5.56
CA VAL A 225 24.38 10.55 4.84
C VAL A 225 25.27 11.68 4.34
N ILE A 226 24.71 12.74 3.75
CA ILE A 226 25.46 13.94 3.34
C ILE A 226 26.23 14.56 4.53
N ALA A 227 25.60 14.59 5.71
CA ALA A 227 26.23 15.10 6.93
C ALA A 227 27.34 14.17 7.50
N GLY A 228 27.59 13.01 6.90
CA GLY A 228 28.60 12.06 7.36
C GLY A 228 28.18 11.20 8.55
N ALA A 229 26.89 11.14 8.87
CA ALA A 229 26.41 10.47 10.09
C ALA A 229 26.21 8.94 9.95
N GLY A 230 26.36 8.39 8.73
CA GLY A 230 26.22 6.96 8.45
C GLY A 230 25.94 6.67 6.99
N ILE A 231 25.39 5.52 6.73
CA ILE A 231 25.06 5.01 5.37
C ILE A 231 23.60 4.64 5.25
N ALA A 232 23.12 4.52 4.01
CA ALA A 232 21.75 4.09 3.73
C ALA A 232 21.67 3.15 2.52
N LEU A 233 20.59 2.39 2.41
CA LEU A 233 20.23 1.63 1.20
C LEU A 233 19.06 2.34 0.51
N MET A 234 19.22 2.64 -0.79
CA MET A 234 18.21 3.34 -1.58
C MET A 234 18.09 2.75 -2.98
N PRO A 235 16.90 2.71 -3.60
CA PRO A 235 16.79 2.47 -5.03
C PRO A 235 17.49 3.58 -5.82
N ALA A 236 18.21 3.22 -6.89
CA ALA A 236 18.87 4.18 -7.78
C ALA A 236 17.88 5.21 -8.36
N SER A 237 16.68 4.75 -8.72
CA SER A 237 15.59 5.61 -9.21
C SER A 237 15.21 6.70 -8.20
N MET A 238 15.11 6.34 -6.92
CA MET A 238 14.82 7.29 -5.85
C MET A 238 15.99 8.24 -5.59
N LEU A 239 17.20 7.71 -5.45
CA LEU A 239 18.41 8.51 -5.22
C LEU A 239 18.58 9.59 -6.31
N ASN A 240 18.49 9.19 -7.58
CA ASN A 240 18.68 10.09 -8.72
C ASN A 240 17.58 11.16 -8.83
N SER A 241 16.42 10.96 -8.24
CA SER A 241 15.33 11.93 -8.22
C SER A 241 15.50 13.01 -7.16
N MET A 242 16.39 12.79 -6.17
CA MET A 242 16.53 13.71 -5.03
C MET A 242 17.57 14.81 -5.28
N PRO A 243 17.26 16.08 -4.92
CA PRO A 243 18.26 17.12 -4.84
C PRO A 243 19.39 16.71 -3.88
N GLY A 244 20.62 16.93 -4.27
CA GLY A 244 21.78 16.61 -3.42
C GLY A 244 22.33 15.19 -3.59
N HIS A 245 21.76 14.33 -4.45
CA HIS A 245 22.31 13.01 -4.75
C HIS A 245 23.80 13.03 -5.18
N HIS A 246 24.27 14.14 -5.77
CA HIS A 246 25.65 14.36 -6.15
C HIS A 246 26.61 14.67 -4.98
N GLN A 247 26.09 14.81 -3.75
CA GLN A 247 26.87 15.09 -2.54
C GLN A 247 27.21 13.82 -1.75
N VAL A 248 26.92 12.66 -2.29
CA VAL A 248 27.19 11.34 -1.69
C VAL A 248 27.90 10.47 -2.70
N GLU A 249 28.52 9.42 -2.20
CA GLU A 249 28.98 8.30 -3.01
C GLU A 249 27.91 7.21 -3.00
N ALA A 250 27.71 6.55 -4.16
CA ALA A 250 26.74 5.47 -4.27
C ALA A 250 27.22 4.37 -5.20
N TRP A 251 27.08 3.13 -4.76
CA TRP A 251 27.46 1.94 -5.52
C TRP A 251 26.34 0.90 -5.52
N PRO A 252 26.14 0.21 -6.64
CA PRO A 252 25.17 -0.88 -6.65
C PRO A 252 25.65 -2.00 -5.73
N LEU A 253 24.72 -2.64 -5.06
CA LEU A 253 24.99 -3.86 -4.33
C LEU A 253 25.53 -4.96 -5.26
N ALA A 254 26.21 -5.95 -4.71
CA ALA A 254 26.60 -7.13 -5.47
C ALA A 254 25.37 -7.80 -6.12
N GLU A 255 25.57 -8.47 -7.27
CA GLU A 255 24.49 -8.97 -8.14
C GLU A 255 23.37 -9.70 -7.41
N LYS A 256 23.70 -10.52 -6.43
CA LYS A 256 22.73 -11.26 -5.60
C LYS A 256 21.74 -10.34 -4.83
N TRP A 257 22.16 -9.11 -4.51
CA TRP A 257 21.44 -8.16 -3.65
C TRP A 257 20.99 -6.92 -4.42
N ARG A 258 21.41 -6.82 -5.67
CA ARG A 258 21.29 -5.61 -6.48
C ARG A 258 19.87 -5.30 -6.91
N TRP A 259 19.10 -6.33 -7.26
CA TRP A 259 17.82 -6.16 -7.92
C TRP A 259 16.67 -6.56 -7.03
N LEU A 260 15.74 -5.65 -6.85
CA LEU A 260 14.44 -5.90 -6.21
C LEU A 260 13.32 -5.61 -7.20
N ASN A 261 12.28 -6.43 -7.15
CA ASN A 261 11.15 -6.29 -8.07
C ASN A 261 9.95 -5.66 -7.34
N THR A 262 9.42 -4.59 -7.90
CA THR A 262 8.15 -4.02 -7.46
C THR A 262 7.01 -4.70 -8.20
N TRP A 263 6.04 -5.19 -7.45
CA TRP A 263 4.83 -5.81 -7.96
C TRP A 263 3.63 -4.95 -7.63
N LEU A 264 2.67 -4.87 -8.58
CA LEU A 264 1.33 -4.40 -8.30
C LEU A 264 0.51 -5.61 -7.88
N MET A 265 0.05 -5.61 -6.62
CA MET A 265 -0.69 -6.71 -6.00
C MET A 265 -2.11 -6.28 -5.66
N TRP A 266 -3.06 -7.19 -5.84
CA TRP A 266 -4.47 -7.01 -5.45
C TRP A 266 -5.04 -8.32 -4.93
N ARG A 267 -6.23 -8.24 -4.34
CA ARG A 267 -6.88 -9.44 -3.81
C ARG A 267 -7.49 -10.25 -4.96
N ARG A 268 -7.29 -11.58 -4.91
CA ARG A 268 -7.83 -12.51 -5.90
C ARG A 268 -9.35 -12.37 -6.02
N GLY A 269 -9.83 -12.27 -7.26
CA GLY A 269 -11.23 -12.08 -7.56
C GLY A 269 -11.80 -10.70 -7.20
N ALA A 270 -10.95 -9.71 -6.92
CA ALA A 270 -11.35 -8.33 -6.64
C ALA A 270 -10.85 -7.36 -7.74
N MET A 271 -10.75 -7.85 -8.97
CA MET A 271 -10.47 -7.01 -10.13
C MET A 271 -11.67 -6.08 -10.36
N THR A 272 -11.44 -4.77 -10.24
CA THR A 272 -12.46 -3.74 -10.51
C THR A 272 -12.14 -3.03 -11.82
N ARG A 273 -13.12 -2.40 -12.46
CA ARG A 273 -12.91 -1.63 -13.69
C ARG A 273 -11.88 -0.50 -13.52
N GLN A 274 -11.84 0.12 -12.33
CA GLN A 274 -10.82 1.11 -12.01
C GLN A 274 -9.42 0.49 -12.00
N LEU A 275 -9.26 -0.70 -11.42
CA LEU A 275 -7.99 -1.40 -11.39
C LEU A 275 -7.59 -1.90 -12.78
N GLU A 276 -8.52 -2.46 -13.57
CA GLU A 276 -8.27 -2.85 -14.97
C GLU A 276 -7.78 -1.66 -15.81
N ALA A 277 -8.48 -0.54 -15.75
CA ALA A 277 -8.11 0.69 -16.44
C ALA A 277 -6.75 1.23 -15.99
N PHE A 278 -6.41 1.07 -14.71
CA PHE A 278 -5.10 1.45 -14.17
C PHE A 278 -3.99 0.53 -14.69
N ILE A 279 -4.22 -0.79 -14.73
CA ILE A 279 -3.26 -1.78 -15.26
C ILE A 279 -3.04 -1.57 -16.77
N GLU A 280 -4.07 -1.27 -17.54
CA GLU A 280 -3.94 -0.95 -18.97
C GLU A 280 -3.02 0.26 -19.18
N LEU A 281 -3.23 1.34 -18.42
CA LEU A 281 -2.40 2.53 -18.51
C LEU A 281 -0.95 2.24 -18.06
N LEU A 282 -0.76 1.48 -16.98
CA LEU A 282 0.54 1.06 -16.48
C LEU A 282 1.31 0.27 -17.55
N ASN A 283 0.66 -0.73 -18.16
CA ASN A 283 1.26 -1.53 -19.23
C ASN A 283 1.63 -0.69 -20.46
N ALA A 284 0.79 0.27 -20.84
CA ALA A 284 1.08 1.19 -21.93
C ALA A 284 2.30 2.08 -21.65
N GLN A 285 2.48 2.53 -20.41
CA GLN A 285 3.69 3.28 -20.00
C GLN A 285 4.95 2.40 -19.98
N LEU A 286 4.85 1.17 -19.46
CA LEU A 286 5.99 0.24 -19.44
C LEU A 286 6.48 -0.07 -20.85
N ALA A 287 5.56 -0.34 -21.80
CA ALA A 287 5.89 -0.58 -23.20
C ALA A 287 6.49 0.63 -23.94
N SER A 288 6.37 1.85 -23.40
CA SER A 288 6.96 3.07 -23.99
C SER A 288 8.37 3.39 -23.50
N VAL A 289 8.85 2.68 -22.50
CA VAL A 289 10.18 2.88 -21.86
C VAL A 289 11.21 1.86 -22.37
N ASP A 290 10.75 0.73 -22.92
CA ASP A 290 11.57 -0.26 -23.64
C ASP A 290 11.81 0.18 -25.10
#